data_b66d6725e188f6b33d241da164bfb020
#
_entry.id   b66d6725e188f6b33d241da164bfb020
#
_cell.length_a   1.000
_cell.length_b   1.000
_cell.length_c   1.000
_cell.angle_alpha   90.00
_cell.angle_beta   90.00
_cell.angle_gamma   90.00
#
_symmetry.space_group_name_H-M   'P 1'
#
loop_
_entity.id
_entity.type
_entity.pdbx_description
1 polymer ?
#
loop_
_entity_poly.entity_id
_entity_poly.type
_entity_poly.pdbx_seq_one_letter_code
_entity_poly.pdbx_strand_id
1 'polypeptide(L)'
;FKLKYLAPVIALLRGLTDPIIGLSMGQTAEIIAHRFGISREKMDEFSLQSHQRLAAAQDAGIFKDELNPVYDRKNHYYSYDSGLRRDTRLEKLASLKPFFDKSFGLVTAGNSSQVTDGAAFLVLASEKAVQQYQLPVLARIVDVVWAGVEPSEMGLGPVHAVSILLKKQQLAFNRIDFWEINEAFAGQVLACLAAWQDIDYCKTQLGLSEILGQLNPAILNIDGGAIAMGHPVGASGARIVLHLAHVLKRKQARFGIATLCIGGGQGGALLLEHVDKAGVV
;
A
#
# COMPACT_ATOMS: atom_id res chain seq x y z
N PHE A 1 -21.41 -21.38 34.67
CA PHE A 1 -20.85 -21.44 33.30
C PHE A 1 -21.80 -20.68 32.36
N LYS A 2 -21.31 -19.62 31.69
CA LYS A 2 -22.17 -18.86 30.76
C LYS A 2 -21.92 -19.37 29.32
N LEU A 3 -22.98 -19.79 28.63
CA LEU A 3 -22.96 -20.29 27.24
C LEU A 3 -22.19 -19.36 26.27
N LYS A 4 -22.12 -18.04 26.54
CA LYS A 4 -21.35 -17.08 25.74
C LYS A 4 -19.85 -17.39 25.63
N TYR A 5 -19.29 -18.16 26.57
CA TYR A 5 -17.88 -18.58 26.52
C TYR A 5 -17.63 -19.79 25.61
N LEU A 6 -18.67 -20.41 25.07
CA LEU A 6 -18.58 -21.46 24.06
C LEU A 6 -18.65 -20.93 22.63
N ALA A 7 -18.97 -19.63 22.45
CA ALA A 7 -18.99 -19.04 21.12
C ALA A 7 -17.57 -18.95 20.56
N PRO A 8 -17.31 -19.49 19.35
CA PRO A 8 -15.99 -19.42 18.74
C PRO A 8 -15.61 -17.96 18.45
N VAL A 9 -14.38 -17.60 18.75
CA VAL A 9 -13.80 -16.29 18.37
C VAL A 9 -13.12 -16.48 17.03
N ILE A 10 -13.66 -15.83 16.00
CA ILE A 10 -13.06 -15.85 14.66
C ILE A 10 -11.95 -14.81 14.65
N ALA A 11 -10.69 -15.28 14.74
CA ALA A 11 -9.52 -14.40 14.85
C ALA A 11 -9.40 -13.40 13.69
N LEU A 12 -9.72 -13.83 12.46
CA LEU A 12 -9.72 -12.97 11.29
C LEU A 12 -10.66 -11.76 11.43
N LEU A 13 -11.92 -12.00 11.82
CA LEU A 13 -12.89 -10.92 12.01
C LEU A 13 -12.45 -9.95 13.11
N ARG A 14 -11.89 -10.50 14.20
CA ARG A 14 -11.40 -9.69 15.31
C ARG A 14 -10.16 -8.88 14.93
N GLY A 15 -9.26 -9.45 14.13
CA GLY A 15 -8.05 -8.77 13.65
C GLY A 15 -8.33 -7.68 12.62
N LEU A 16 -9.44 -7.79 11.87
CA LEU A 16 -9.88 -6.79 10.88
C LEU A 16 -10.92 -5.80 11.44
N THR A 17 -11.15 -5.81 12.74
CA THR A 17 -12.04 -4.87 13.44
C THR A 17 -11.19 -4.01 14.38
N ASP A 18 -11.32 -2.71 14.26
CA ASP A 18 -10.63 -1.76 15.13
C ASP A 18 -11.15 -1.88 16.56
N PRO A 19 -10.28 -2.12 17.56
CA PRO A 19 -10.70 -2.33 18.94
C PRO A 19 -11.18 -1.05 19.64
N ILE A 20 -10.85 0.14 19.10
CA ILE A 20 -11.17 1.43 19.70
C ILE A 20 -12.58 1.85 19.30
N ILE A 21 -12.89 1.78 18.01
CA ILE A 21 -14.14 2.28 17.42
C ILE A 21 -15.11 1.16 17.03
N GLY A 22 -14.68 -0.11 17.05
CA GLY A 22 -15.53 -1.26 16.72
C GLY A 22 -15.89 -1.39 15.24
N LEU A 23 -15.31 -0.58 14.36
CA LEU A 23 -15.51 -0.66 12.91
C LEU A 23 -14.54 -1.65 12.28
N SER A 24 -14.99 -2.38 11.26
CA SER A 24 -14.10 -3.15 10.41
C SER A 24 -13.27 -2.23 9.50
N MET A 25 -12.10 -2.71 9.04
CA MET A 25 -11.23 -1.93 8.15
C MET A 25 -11.94 -1.49 6.86
N GLY A 26 -12.85 -2.32 6.33
CA GLY A 26 -13.64 -1.94 5.16
C GLY A 26 -14.68 -0.86 5.45
N GLN A 27 -15.25 -0.82 6.65
CA GLN A 27 -16.15 0.28 7.06
C GLN A 27 -15.39 1.60 7.18
N THR A 28 -14.15 1.60 7.67
CA THR A 28 -13.32 2.81 7.66
C THR A 28 -12.99 3.26 6.24
N ALA A 29 -12.81 2.32 5.30
CA ALA A 29 -12.63 2.65 3.88
C ALA A 29 -13.89 3.27 3.25
N GLU A 30 -15.10 2.79 3.62
CA GLU A 30 -16.36 3.43 3.20
C GLU A 30 -16.43 4.89 3.67
N ILE A 31 -16.11 5.15 4.94
CA ILE A 31 -16.17 6.49 5.53
C ILE A 31 -15.33 7.49 4.73
N ILE A 32 -14.06 7.16 4.47
CA ILE A 32 -13.16 8.07 3.74
C ILE A 32 -13.51 8.17 2.25
N ALA A 33 -14.03 7.10 1.65
CA ALA A 33 -14.50 7.13 0.27
C ALA A 33 -15.69 8.09 0.11
N HIS A 34 -16.65 8.03 1.02
CA HIS A 34 -17.78 8.98 1.05
C HIS A 34 -17.30 10.40 1.34
N ARG A 35 -16.40 10.58 2.31
CA ARG A 35 -15.87 11.90 2.66
C ARG A 35 -15.26 12.64 1.47
N PHE A 36 -14.51 11.93 0.61
CA PHE A 36 -13.84 12.51 -0.56
C PHE A 36 -14.62 12.31 -1.86
N GLY A 37 -15.87 11.85 -1.82
CA GLY A 37 -16.71 11.68 -2.99
C GLY A 37 -16.14 10.69 -4.03
N ILE A 38 -15.43 9.65 -3.55
CA ILE A 38 -14.87 8.62 -4.43
C ILE A 38 -15.99 7.69 -4.89
N SER A 39 -16.23 7.64 -6.19
CA SER A 39 -17.29 6.80 -6.74
C SER A 39 -16.87 5.33 -6.83
N ARG A 40 -17.86 4.44 -6.90
CA ARG A 40 -17.68 3.01 -7.11
C ARG A 40 -16.94 2.70 -8.41
N GLU A 41 -17.26 3.41 -9.47
CA GLU A 41 -16.65 3.25 -10.78
C GLU A 41 -15.14 3.55 -10.73
N LYS A 42 -14.74 4.65 -10.08
CA LYS A 42 -13.32 4.98 -9.89
C LYS A 42 -12.57 3.93 -9.08
N MET A 43 -13.21 3.34 -8.08
CA MET A 43 -12.60 2.24 -7.30
C MET A 43 -12.41 0.99 -8.15
N ASP A 44 -13.41 0.65 -8.97
CA ASP A 44 -13.35 -0.53 -9.84
C ASP A 44 -12.33 -0.32 -10.98
N GLU A 45 -12.22 0.89 -11.55
CA GLU A 45 -11.18 1.26 -12.52
C GLU A 45 -9.77 1.13 -11.93
N PHE A 46 -9.56 1.65 -10.72
CA PHE A 46 -8.30 1.52 -10.01
C PHE A 46 -7.92 0.06 -9.78
N SER A 47 -8.89 -0.75 -9.37
CA SER A 47 -8.72 -2.18 -9.13
C SER A 47 -8.38 -2.95 -10.39
N LEU A 48 -9.06 -2.66 -11.51
CA LEU A 48 -8.74 -3.21 -12.82
C LEU A 48 -7.30 -2.87 -13.21
N GLN A 49 -6.90 -1.61 -13.02
CA GLN A 49 -5.55 -1.16 -13.33
C GLN A 49 -4.50 -1.92 -12.49
N SER A 50 -4.75 -2.16 -11.19
CA SER A 50 -3.86 -2.95 -10.34
C SER A 50 -3.65 -4.36 -10.91
N HIS A 51 -4.72 -5.05 -11.31
CA HIS A 51 -4.64 -6.37 -11.95
C HIS A 51 -3.91 -6.35 -13.29
N GLN A 52 -4.18 -5.36 -14.15
CA GLN A 52 -3.54 -5.22 -15.46
C GLN A 52 -2.03 -4.98 -15.33
N ARG A 53 -1.63 -4.11 -14.41
CA ARG A 53 -0.21 -3.82 -14.12
C ARG A 53 0.51 -5.05 -13.59
N LEU A 54 -0.10 -5.78 -12.65
CA LEU A 54 0.49 -7.01 -12.13
C LEU A 54 0.62 -8.07 -13.22
N ALA A 55 -0.38 -8.23 -14.08
CA ALA A 55 -0.32 -9.16 -15.21
C ALA A 55 0.85 -8.82 -16.14
N ALA A 56 0.97 -7.55 -16.54
CA ALA A 56 2.06 -7.10 -17.41
C ALA A 56 3.43 -7.28 -16.76
N ALA A 57 3.55 -6.98 -15.46
CA ALA A 57 4.81 -7.14 -14.72
C ALA A 57 5.21 -8.61 -14.56
N GLN A 58 4.26 -9.52 -14.30
CA GLN A 58 4.52 -10.96 -14.26
C GLN A 58 4.95 -11.48 -15.63
N ASP A 59 4.27 -11.09 -16.71
CA ASP A 59 4.59 -11.51 -18.08
C ASP A 59 5.97 -11.00 -18.52
N ALA A 60 6.37 -9.81 -18.07
CA ALA A 60 7.69 -9.24 -18.30
C ALA A 60 8.78 -9.79 -17.36
N GLY A 61 8.45 -10.66 -16.40
CA GLY A 61 9.40 -11.24 -15.46
C GLY A 61 10.00 -10.23 -14.46
N ILE A 62 9.30 -9.12 -14.19
CA ILE A 62 9.77 -8.01 -13.35
C ILE A 62 10.14 -8.49 -11.94
N PHE A 63 9.39 -9.43 -11.39
CA PHE A 63 9.56 -9.89 -10.01
C PHE A 63 10.64 -10.99 -9.85
N LYS A 64 11.35 -11.36 -10.91
CA LYS A 64 12.31 -12.47 -10.88
C LYS A 64 13.39 -12.33 -9.79
N ASP A 65 13.85 -11.09 -9.58
CA ASP A 65 14.91 -10.78 -8.62
C ASP A 65 14.35 -10.50 -7.19
N GLU A 66 13.02 -10.45 -7.05
CA GLU A 66 12.34 -10.15 -5.78
C GLU A 66 11.69 -11.39 -5.16
N LEU A 67 11.23 -12.33 -6.00
CA LEU A 67 10.51 -13.51 -5.55
C LEU A 67 11.47 -14.67 -5.25
N ASN A 68 11.31 -15.22 -4.05
CA ASN A 68 11.93 -16.49 -3.67
C ASN A 68 10.92 -17.62 -3.93
N PRO A 69 11.22 -18.57 -4.82
CA PRO A 69 10.34 -19.70 -5.06
C PRO A 69 10.12 -20.54 -3.81
N VAL A 70 8.89 -21.03 -3.62
CA VAL A 70 8.52 -21.87 -2.50
C VAL A 70 8.07 -23.25 -3.00
N TYR A 71 8.48 -24.29 -2.29
CA TYR A 71 8.02 -25.65 -2.52
C TYR A 71 7.07 -26.05 -1.37
N ASP A 72 5.91 -26.59 -1.72
CA ASP A 72 5.06 -27.19 -0.70
C ASP A 72 5.55 -28.59 -0.30
N ARG A 73 4.88 -29.21 0.69
CA ARG A 73 5.22 -30.57 1.16
C ARG A 73 5.05 -31.67 0.09
N LYS A 74 4.39 -31.35 -1.04
CA LYS A 74 4.19 -32.25 -2.18
C LYS A 74 5.12 -31.91 -3.34
N ASN A 75 6.13 -31.06 -3.12
CA ASN A 75 7.06 -30.54 -4.12
C ASN A 75 6.41 -29.75 -5.25
N HIS A 76 5.23 -29.16 -5.06
CA HIS A 76 4.73 -28.17 -6.00
C HIS A 76 5.56 -26.91 -5.89
N TYR A 77 5.91 -26.35 -7.03
CA TYR A 77 6.76 -25.18 -7.18
C TYR A 77 5.91 -23.93 -7.41
N TYR A 78 6.13 -22.91 -6.58
CA TYR A 78 5.45 -21.61 -6.67
C TYR A 78 6.50 -20.51 -6.85
N SER A 79 6.48 -19.86 -8.01
CA SER A 79 7.44 -18.80 -8.39
C SER A 79 6.79 -17.45 -8.65
N TYR A 80 5.51 -17.29 -8.33
CA TYR A 80 4.77 -16.03 -8.51
C TYR A 80 3.62 -15.94 -7.50
N ASP A 81 3.18 -14.71 -7.23
CA ASP A 81 1.99 -14.47 -6.40
C ASP A 81 0.73 -14.90 -7.15
N SER A 82 -0.10 -15.71 -6.48
CA SER A 82 -1.26 -16.36 -7.07
C SER A 82 -2.55 -15.53 -7.03
N GLY A 83 -2.52 -14.33 -6.44
CA GLY A 83 -3.70 -13.47 -6.27
C GLY A 83 -4.23 -12.87 -7.57
N LEU A 84 -3.42 -12.81 -8.62
CA LEU A 84 -3.76 -12.19 -9.89
C LEU A 84 -4.97 -12.85 -10.56
N ARG A 85 -5.95 -12.02 -10.92
CA ARG A 85 -7.13 -12.41 -11.71
C ARG A 85 -7.03 -11.79 -13.09
N ARG A 86 -6.45 -12.53 -14.04
CA ARG A 86 -6.21 -12.05 -15.42
C ARG A 86 -7.49 -11.76 -16.20
N ASP A 87 -8.60 -12.36 -15.81
CA ASP A 87 -9.92 -12.17 -16.44
C ASP A 87 -10.74 -11.05 -15.80
N THR A 88 -10.12 -10.21 -14.95
CA THR A 88 -10.76 -9.03 -14.36
C THR A 88 -11.13 -8.04 -15.45
N ARG A 89 -12.38 -7.51 -15.36
CA ARG A 89 -12.93 -6.48 -16.25
C ARG A 89 -13.99 -5.67 -15.51
N LEU A 90 -14.26 -4.46 -15.97
CA LEU A 90 -15.16 -3.52 -15.28
C LEU A 90 -16.56 -4.10 -15.06
N GLU A 91 -17.11 -4.83 -16.03
CA GLU A 91 -18.44 -5.42 -15.92
C GLU A 91 -18.51 -6.48 -14.79
N LYS A 92 -17.43 -7.25 -14.60
CA LYS A 92 -17.35 -8.21 -13.49
C LYS A 92 -17.25 -7.49 -12.15
N LEU A 93 -16.42 -6.43 -12.05
CA LEU A 93 -16.28 -5.65 -10.83
C LEU A 93 -17.59 -4.95 -10.49
N ALA A 94 -18.24 -4.31 -11.45
CA ALA A 94 -19.53 -3.62 -11.27
C ALA A 94 -20.65 -4.55 -10.78
N SER A 95 -20.60 -5.85 -11.14
CA SER A 95 -21.60 -6.83 -10.70
C SER A 95 -21.46 -7.24 -9.23
N LEU A 96 -20.34 -6.94 -8.57
CA LEU A 96 -20.10 -7.29 -7.18
C LEU A 96 -20.92 -6.41 -6.23
N LYS A 97 -21.49 -7.04 -5.22
CA LYS A 97 -22.27 -6.32 -4.20
C LYS A 97 -21.36 -5.72 -3.15
N PRO A 98 -21.70 -4.53 -2.60
CA PRO A 98 -21.04 -3.98 -1.43
C PRO A 98 -21.03 -4.97 -0.27
N PHE A 99 -19.92 -5.03 0.45
CA PHE A 99 -19.75 -6.02 1.51
C PHE A 99 -19.91 -5.42 2.91
N PHE A 100 -19.36 -4.24 3.15
CA PHE A 100 -19.26 -3.64 4.48
C PHE A 100 -20.46 -2.76 4.84
N ASP A 101 -21.07 -2.11 3.86
CA ASP A 101 -22.38 -1.45 3.96
C ASP A 101 -23.27 -1.95 2.82
N LYS A 102 -24.30 -2.71 3.17
CA LYS A 102 -25.19 -3.35 2.18
C LYS A 102 -26.14 -2.37 1.48
N SER A 103 -26.40 -1.20 2.09
CA SER A 103 -27.40 -0.24 1.62
C SER A 103 -26.79 0.87 0.79
N PHE A 104 -25.65 1.40 1.22
CA PHE A 104 -25.02 2.58 0.62
C PHE A 104 -23.54 2.39 0.32
N GLY A 105 -23.00 1.19 0.57
CA GLY A 105 -21.58 0.90 0.44
C GLY A 105 -21.11 0.91 -1.01
N LEU A 106 -19.82 1.18 -1.16
CA LEU A 106 -19.08 1.23 -2.41
C LEU A 106 -17.96 0.17 -2.43
N VAL A 107 -17.55 -0.29 -1.25
CA VAL A 107 -16.44 -1.24 -1.08
C VAL A 107 -16.93 -2.67 -1.28
N THR A 108 -16.28 -3.36 -2.20
CA THR A 108 -16.59 -4.76 -2.58
C THR A 108 -15.35 -5.64 -2.46
N ALA A 109 -15.52 -6.95 -2.60
CA ALA A 109 -14.42 -7.87 -2.70
C ALA A 109 -13.49 -7.61 -3.91
N GLY A 110 -13.99 -6.92 -4.95
CA GLY A 110 -13.22 -6.62 -6.15
C GLY A 110 -12.36 -5.36 -6.05
N ASN A 111 -12.72 -4.43 -5.15
CA ASN A 111 -11.98 -3.18 -4.94
C ASN A 111 -11.32 -3.12 -3.54
N SER A 112 -11.14 -4.29 -2.95
CA SER A 112 -10.42 -4.53 -1.70
C SER A 112 -9.24 -5.47 -1.94
N SER A 113 -8.19 -5.35 -1.15
CA SER A 113 -7.09 -6.32 -1.16
C SER A 113 -7.57 -7.70 -0.70
N GLN A 114 -6.93 -8.73 -1.24
CA GLN A 114 -7.23 -10.11 -0.85
C GLN A 114 -6.56 -10.42 0.50
N VAL A 115 -7.25 -11.16 1.35
CA VAL A 115 -6.67 -11.73 2.58
C VAL A 115 -5.80 -12.90 2.18
N THR A 116 -4.50 -12.79 2.39
CA THR A 116 -3.50 -13.76 1.93
C THR A 116 -2.44 -14.00 3.00
N ASP A 117 -1.79 -15.15 2.91
CA ASP A 117 -0.54 -15.40 3.59
C ASP A 117 0.63 -14.86 2.75
N GLY A 118 1.72 -14.50 3.40
CA GLY A 118 2.92 -14.03 2.71
C GLY A 118 4.06 -13.72 3.66
N ALA A 119 5.27 -13.67 3.11
CA ALA A 119 6.47 -13.27 3.83
C ALA A 119 7.31 -12.36 2.94
N ALA A 120 7.95 -11.36 3.54
CA ALA A 120 8.89 -10.48 2.87
C ALA A 120 10.07 -10.19 3.80
N PHE A 121 11.28 -10.14 3.23
CA PHE A 121 12.50 -9.93 3.97
C PHE A 121 13.33 -8.81 3.36
N LEU A 122 13.91 -8.00 4.23
CA LEU A 122 14.87 -6.96 3.88
C LEU A 122 16.12 -7.15 4.72
N VAL A 123 17.28 -7.10 4.09
CA VAL A 123 18.57 -7.05 4.79
C VAL A 123 18.95 -5.59 4.95
N LEU A 124 18.99 -5.11 6.18
CA LEU A 124 19.42 -3.76 6.51
C LEU A 124 20.90 -3.80 6.91
N ALA A 125 21.70 -2.96 6.28
CA ALA A 125 23.12 -2.86 6.54
C ALA A 125 23.53 -1.41 6.80
N SER A 126 24.42 -1.19 7.75
CA SER A 126 25.07 0.12 7.91
C SER A 126 26.08 0.34 6.78
N GLU A 127 26.39 1.60 6.48
CA GLU A 127 27.40 1.96 5.49
C GLU A 127 28.74 1.25 5.77
N LYS A 128 29.17 1.19 7.04
CA LYS A 128 30.34 0.46 7.46
C LYS A 128 30.29 -1.03 7.07
N ALA A 129 29.14 -1.68 7.25
CA ALA A 129 28.97 -3.09 6.89
C ALA A 129 28.98 -3.27 5.37
N VAL A 130 28.33 -2.35 4.64
CA VAL A 130 28.36 -2.36 3.16
C VAL A 130 29.79 -2.30 2.64
N GLN A 131 30.60 -1.37 3.14
CA GLN A 131 32.01 -1.23 2.77
C GLN A 131 32.84 -2.44 3.17
N GLN A 132 32.71 -2.91 4.43
CA GLN A 132 33.48 -4.02 4.96
C GLN A 132 33.22 -5.34 4.22
N TYR A 133 31.96 -5.62 3.89
CA TYR A 133 31.54 -6.90 3.29
C TYR A 133 31.24 -6.79 1.80
N GLN A 134 31.47 -5.62 1.18
CA GLN A 134 31.19 -5.35 -0.26
C GLN A 134 29.76 -5.76 -0.65
N LEU A 135 28.78 -5.39 0.19
CA LEU A 135 27.39 -5.80 -0.02
C LEU A 135 26.76 -5.05 -1.22
N PRO A 136 25.96 -5.73 -2.03
CA PRO A 136 25.20 -5.06 -3.08
C PRO A 136 24.06 -4.24 -2.45
N VAL A 137 24.04 -2.92 -2.71
CA VAL A 137 23.00 -2.02 -2.22
C VAL A 137 21.93 -1.86 -3.29
N LEU A 138 20.65 -2.05 -2.90
CA LEU A 138 19.50 -1.77 -3.76
C LEU A 138 19.09 -0.30 -3.68
N ALA A 139 18.98 0.21 -2.45
CA ALA A 139 18.61 1.59 -2.17
C ALA A 139 19.07 2.00 -0.77
N ARG A 140 19.16 3.29 -0.50
CA ARG A 140 19.39 3.87 0.82
C ARG A 140 18.05 4.24 1.45
N ILE A 141 17.85 3.87 2.71
CA ILE A 141 16.76 4.41 3.51
C ILE A 141 17.18 5.80 3.98
N VAL A 142 16.46 6.82 3.49
CA VAL A 142 16.75 8.22 3.86
C VAL A 142 16.08 8.55 5.19
N ASP A 143 14.80 8.21 5.33
CA ASP A 143 14.04 8.47 6.55
C ASP A 143 12.79 7.61 6.63
N VAL A 144 12.24 7.50 7.83
CA VAL A 144 10.96 6.85 8.12
C VAL A 144 10.16 7.72 9.08
N VAL A 145 8.86 7.81 8.84
CA VAL A 145 7.92 8.61 9.65
C VAL A 145 6.66 7.81 9.92
N TRP A 146 6.17 7.96 11.13
CA TRP A 146 4.86 7.45 11.58
C TRP A 146 3.97 8.64 11.94
N ALA A 147 2.68 8.52 11.63
CA ALA A 147 1.68 9.51 11.98
C ALA A 147 0.47 8.86 12.62
N GLY A 148 -0.14 9.53 13.60
CA GLY A 148 -1.44 9.18 14.15
C GLY A 148 -2.55 9.92 13.41
N VAL A 149 -3.69 9.27 13.23
CA VAL A 149 -4.92 9.84 12.68
C VAL A 149 -6.13 9.32 13.45
N GLU A 150 -7.29 9.91 13.22
CA GLU A 150 -8.54 9.38 13.77
C GLU A 150 -8.74 7.92 13.33
N PRO A 151 -8.97 6.95 14.23
CA PRO A 151 -9.10 5.54 13.89
C PRO A 151 -10.17 5.25 12.82
N SER A 152 -11.28 6.00 12.80
CA SER A 152 -12.33 5.88 11.77
C SER A 152 -11.86 6.27 10.37
N GLU A 153 -10.76 7.03 10.28
CA GLU A 153 -10.15 7.51 9.05
C GLU A 153 -8.73 6.95 8.86
N MET A 154 -8.44 5.78 9.44
CA MET A 154 -7.11 5.18 9.43
C MET A 154 -6.50 5.08 8.01
N GLY A 155 -7.34 4.94 6.99
CA GLY A 155 -6.93 4.89 5.59
C GLY A 155 -6.22 6.16 5.10
N LEU A 156 -6.37 7.30 5.80
CA LEU A 156 -5.67 8.56 5.53
C LEU A 156 -4.31 8.66 6.24
N GLY A 157 -3.92 7.65 7.01
CA GLY A 157 -2.59 7.60 7.65
C GLY A 157 -1.44 7.93 6.71
N PRO A 158 -1.40 7.43 5.46
CA PRO A 158 -0.39 7.80 4.46
C PRO A 158 -0.32 9.30 4.19
N VAL A 159 -1.46 10.01 4.20
CA VAL A 159 -1.52 11.45 3.92
C VAL A 159 -0.70 12.24 4.95
N HIS A 160 -0.89 11.92 6.21
CA HIS A 160 -0.19 12.57 7.32
C HIS A 160 1.29 12.17 7.38
N ALA A 161 1.58 10.87 7.27
CA ALA A 161 2.95 10.38 7.33
C ALA A 161 3.83 10.96 6.21
N VAL A 162 3.30 11.00 4.97
CA VAL A 162 4.01 11.60 3.82
C VAL A 162 4.20 13.11 4.00
N SER A 163 3.19 13.85 4.47
CA SER A 163 3.32 15.28 4.72
C SER A 163 4.44 15.59 5.71
N ILE A 164 4.51 14.85 6.82
CA ILE A 164 5.56 15.00 7.82
C ILE A 164 6.94 14.63 7.22
N LEU A 165 7.01 13.53 6.47
CA LEU A 165 8.25 13.06 5.85
C LEU A 165 8.82 14.08 4.87
N LEU A 166 8.01 14.60 3.95
CA LEU A 166 8.43 15.58 2.96
C LEU A 166 8.88 16.90 3.62
N LYS A 167 8.12 17.36 4.63
CA LYS A 167 8.50 18.55 5.40
C LYS A 167 9.84 18.37 6.13
N LYS A 168 10.03 17.21 6.79
CA LYS A 168 11.26 16.89 7.52
C LYS A 168 12.48 16.82 6.59
N GLN A 169 12.31 16.28 5.40
CA GLN A 169 13.37 16.15 4.40
C GLN A 169 13.50 17.38 3.49
N GLN A 170 12.67 18.41 3.65
CA GLN A 170 12.64 19.61 2.81
C GLN A 170 12.51 19.27 1.31
N LEU A 171 11.75 18.21 1.01
CA LEU A 171 11.49 17.74 -0.35
C LEU A 171 10.11 18.18 -0.83
N ALA A 172 10.06 18.74 -2.03
CA ALA A 172 8.79 18.99 -2.69
C ALA A 172 8.15 17.67 -3.18
N PHE A 173 6.82 17.58 -3.16
CA PHE A 173 6.04 16.40 -3.56
C PHE A 173 6.41 15.89 -4.96
N ASN A 174 6.61 16.79 -5.91
CA ASN A 174 6.99 16.47 -7.28
C ASN A 174 8.45 16.02 -7.48
N ARG A 175 9.25 15.98 -6.41
CA ARG A 175 10.62 15.44 -6.45
C ARG A 175 10.66 13.92 -6.23
N ILE A 176 9.52 13.31 -5.95
CA ILE A 176 9.40 11.86 -5.77
C ILE A 176 9.09 11.24 -7.12
N ASP A 177 9.98 10.38 -7.57
CA ASP A 177 9.92 9.77 -8.91
C ASP A 177 8.94 8.60 -8.98
N PHE A 178 8.86 7.77 -7.89
CA PHE A 178 7.96 6.61 -7.81
C PHE A 178 7.34 6.47 -6.42
N TRP A 179 6.12 5.92 -6.42
CA TRP A 179 5.32 5.74 -5.23
C TRP A 179 4.81 4.30 -5.11
N GLU A 180 4.93 3.75 -3.92
CA GLU A 180 4.24 2.53 -3.49
C GLU A 180 3.29 2.88 -2.35
N ILE A 181 1.99 2.95 -2.64
CA ILE A 181 0.94 3.09 -1.64
C ILE A 181 0.28 1.73 -1.49
N ASN A 182 0.31 1.13 -0.31
CA ASN A 182 -0.36 -0.15 -0.11
C ASN A 182 -1.85 -0.05 -0.41
N GLU A 183 -2.34 -0.90 -1.29
CA GLU A 183 -3.72 -0.92 -1.77
C GLU A 183 -4.59 -1.78 -0.84
N ALA A 184 -4.79 -1.35 0.41
CA ALA A 184 -5.71 -2.07 1.29
C ALA A 184 -7.14 -2.05 0.72
N PHE A 185 -7.55 -0.89 0.20
CA PHE A 185 -8.80 -0.66 -0.53
C PHE A 185 -8.57 0.39 -1.62
N ALA A 186 -9.20 0.23 -2.78
CA ALA A 186 -9.11 1.22 -3.86
C ALA A 186 -9.60 2.61 -3.40
N GLY A 187 -10.72 2.65 -2.67
CA GLY A 187 -11.27 3.88 -2.10
C GLY A 187 -10.29 4.56 -1.13
N GLN A 188 -9.53 3.79 -0.37
CA GLN A 188 -8.51 4.31 0.55
C GLN A 188 -7.36 5.00 -0.20
N VAL A 189 -6.82 4.38 -1.25
CA VAL A 189 -5.74 4.99 -2.04
C VAL A 189 -6.25 6.26 -2.72
N LEU A 190 -7.41 6.19 -3.38
CA LEU A 190 -8.02 7.34 -4.07
C LEU A 190 -8.34 8.49 -3.10
N ALA A 191 -8.78 8.18 -1.87
CA ALA A 191 -9.00 9.19 -0.83
C ALA A 191 -7.68 9.87 -0.40
N CYS A 192 -6.57 9.14 -0.31
CA CYS A 192 -5.24 9.73 -0.07
C CYS A 192 -4.85 10.71 -1.18
N LEU A 193 -5.06 10.31 -2.46
CA LEU A 193 -4.77 11.19 -3.60
C LEU A 193 -5.65 12.44 -3.59
N ALA A 194 -6.93 12.31 -3.24
CA ALA A 194 -7.85 13.43 -3.12
C ALA A 194 -7.46 14.37 -1.97
N ALA A 195 -7.13 13.82 -0.80
CA ALA A 195 -6.76 14.59 0.39
C ALA A 195 -5.51 15.45 0.16
N TRP A 196 -4.50 14.97 -0.59
CA TRP A 196 -3.32 15.76 -0.94
C TRP A 196 -3.62 16.96 -1.85
N GLN A 197 -4.74 16.91 -2.59
CA GLN A 197 -5.19 17.97 -3.50
C GLN A 197 -6.30 18.84 -2.91
N ASP A 198 -6.87 18.46 -1.76
CA ASP A 198 -7.89 19.21 -1.07
C ASP A 198 -7.25 20.30 -0.21
N ILE A 199 -7.46 21.57 -0.61
CA ILE A 199 -6.86 22.72 0.07
C ILE A 199 -7.35 22.89 1.51
N ASP A 200 -8.62 22.58 1.76
CA ASP A 200 -9.20 22.70 3.09
C ASP A 200 -8.69 21.61 4.02
N TYR A 201 -8.55 20.39 3.51
CA TYR A 201 -7.90 19.29 4.23
C TYR A 201 -6.43 19.62 4.53
N CYS A 202 -5.68 20.09 3.54
CA CYS A 202 -4.29 20.47 3.69
C CYS A 202 -4.10 21.56 4.76
N LYS A 203 -4.98 22.57 4.75
CA LYS A 203 -4.93 23.66 5.76
C LYS A 203 -5.31 23.19 7.16
N THR A 204 -6.42 22.47 7.27
CA THR A 204 -7.02 22.15 8.58
C THR A 204 -6.39 20.94 9.24
N GLN A 205 -5.96 19.95 8.46
CA GLN A 205 -5.45 18.67 8.97
C GLN A 205 -3.92 18.55 8.86
N LEU A 206 -3.29 19.16 7.85
CA LEU A 206 -1.85 19.07 7.65
C LEU A 206 -1.10 20.35 8.03
N GLY A 207 -1.82 21.46 8.31
CA GLY A 207 -1.22 22.76 8.65
C GLY A 207 -0.42 23.38 7.50
N LEU A 208 -0.82 23.11 6.25
CA LEU A 208 -0.19 23.64 5.05
C LEU A 208 -0.96 24.87 4.55
N SER A 209 -0.28 25.78 3.86
CA SER A 209 -0.91 26.95 3.20
C SER A 209 -1.45 26.63 1.80
N GLU A 210 -0.95 25.55 1.21
CA GLU A 210 -1.25 25.11 -0.15
C GLU A 210 -1.57 23.60 -0.16
N ILE A 211 -2.03 23.07 -1.30
CA ILE A 211 -2.14 21.63 -1.49
C ILE A 211 -0.78 20.96 -1.35
N LEU A 212 -0.74 19.75 -0.84
CA LEU A 212 0.53 19.02 -0.72
C LEU A 212 1.10 18.67 -2.10
N GLY A 213 0.24 18.25 -3.03
CA GLY A 213 0.61 17.95 -4.40
C GLY A 213 -0.39 17.05 -5.12
N GLN A 214 -0.20 16.92 -6.43
CA GLN A 214 -0.96 16.02 -7.29
C GLN A 214 -0.07 14.88 -7.76
N LEU A 215 -0.43 13.64 -7.41
CA LEU A 215 0.30 12.46 -7.81
C LEU A 215 -0.10 12.04 -9.23
N ASN A 216 0.89 11.88 -10.10
CA ASN A 216 0.67 11.31 -11.42
C ASN A 216 0.41 9.79 -11.28
N PRO A 217 -0.74 9.26 -11.73
CA PRO A 217 -1.03 7.82 -11.64
C PRO A 217 -0.03 6.92 -12.37
N ALA A 218 0.74 7.45 -13.31
CA ALA A 218 1.74 6.68 -14.07
C ALA A 218 2.97 6.28 -13.22
N ILE A 219 3.21 6.95 -12.08
CA ILE A 219 4.33 6.66 -11.19
C ILE A 219 3.89 6.01 -9.86
N LEU A 220 2.60 5.69 -9.73
CA LEU A 220 2.01 5.03 -8.56
C LEU A 220 1.85 3.54 -8.84
N ASN A 221 2.38 2.66 -7.97
CA ASN A 221 2.18 1.20 -7.99
C ASN A 221 2.31 0.64 -9.43
N ILE A 222 3.41 0.95 -10.08
CA ILE A 222 3.57 0.77 -11.54
C ILE A 222 3.50 -0.69 -12.00
N ASP A 223 3.75 -1.62 -11.11
CA ASP A 223 3.74 -3.06 -11.36
C ASP A 223 2.56 -3.77 -10.67
N GLY A 224 1.52 -3.00 -10.30
CA GLY A 224 0.36 -3.49 -9.54
C GLY A 224 0.58 -3.45 -8.03
N GLY A 225 -0.47 -3.75 -7.27
CA GLY A 225 -0.44 -3.65 -5.81
C GLY A 225 -1.27 -4.71 -5.10
N ALA A 226 -1.60 -4.44 -3.84
CA ALA A 226 -2.21 -5.41 -2.93
C ALA A 226 -3.60 -5.89 -3.35
N ILE A 227 -4.35 -5.11 -4.13
CA ILE A 227 -5.65 -5.55 -4.67
C ILE A 227 -5.46 -6.76 -5.56
N ALA A 228 -4.42 -6.75 -6.40
CA ALA A 228 -4.13 -7.82 -7.34
C ALA A 228 -3.29 -8.95 -6.74
N MET A 229 -2.30 -8.65 -5.89
CA MET A 229 -1.38 -9.66 -5.37
C MET A 229 -1.69 -10.15 -3.96
N GLY A 230 -2.53 -9.43 -3.21
CA GLY A 230 -2.86 -9.75 -1.83
C GLY A 230 -2.19 -8.83 -0.79
N HIS A 231 -2.70 -8.90 0.45
CA HIS A 231 -2.25 -8.07 1.57
C HIS A 231 -1.97 -8.93 2.81
N PRO A 232 -0.85 -9.66 2.85
CA PRO A 232 -0.41 -10.30 4.08
C PRO A 232 0.04 -9.21 5.05
N VAL A 233 -0.84 -8.82 5.98
CA VAL A 233 -0.75 -7.58 6.79
C VAL A 233 0.63 -7.41 7.43
N GLY A 234 1.20 -8.48 8.00
CA GLY A 234 2.53 -8.44 8.65
C GLY A 234 3.71 -8.33 7.68
N ALA A 235 3.52 -8.60 6.38
CA ALA A 235 4.58 -8.60 5.38
C ALA A 235 4.52 -7.42 4.40
N SER A 236 3.33 -6.82 4.22
CA SER A 236 3.10 -5.82 3.18
C SER A 236 4.02 -4.60 3.27
N GLY A 237 4.34 -4.12 4.46
CA GLY A 237 5.28 -3.00 4.63
C GLY A 237 6.67 -3.31 4.05
N ALA A 238 7.23 -4.48 4.38
CA ALA A 238 8.50 -4.92 3.82
C ALA A 238 8.41 -5.16 2.31
N ARG A 239 7.28 -5.73 1.83
CA ARG A 239 7.04 -5.99 0.40
C ARG A 239 7.08 -4.71 -0.43
N ILE A 240 6.33 -3.65 -0.03
CA ILE A 240 6.30 -2.40 -0.80
C ILE A 240 7.64 -1.67 -0.79
N VAL A 241 8.39 -1.76 0.31
CA VAL A 241 9.74 -1.17 0.39
C VAL A 241 10.72 -1.92 -0.51
N LEU A 242 10.71 -3.26 -0.49
CA LEU A 242 11.53 -4.09 -1.36
C LEU A 242 11.25 -3.79 -2.83
N HIS A 243 9.97 -3.83 -3.21
CA HIS A 243 9.55 -3.58 -4.59
C HIS A 243 9.96 -2.19 -5.06
N LEU A 244 9.72 -1.14 -4.25
CA LEU A 244 10.12 0.22 -4.57
C LEU A 244 11.63 0.34 -4.80
N ALA A 245 12.46 -0.33 -4.00
CA ALA A 245 13.91 -0.35 -4.21
C ALA A 245 14.28 -0.94 -5.57
N HIS A 246 13.61 -2.02 -5.99
CA HIS A 246 13.79 -2.60 -7.33
C HIS A 246 13.26 -1.69 -8.44
N VAL A 247 12.13 -1.01 -8.23
CA VAL A 247 11.59 -0.01 -9.17
C VAL A 247 12.61 1.11 -9.38
N LEU A 248 13.13 1.72 -8.30
CA LEU A 248 14.12 2.79 -8.40
C LEU A 248 15.36 2.35 -9.16
N LYS A 249 15.90 1.19 -8.85
CA LYS A 249 17.05 0.61 -9.55
C LYS A 249 16.77 0.38 -11.04
N ARG A 250 15.63 -0.25 -11.37
CA ARG A 250 15.25 -0.57 -12.76
C ARG A 250 14.99 0.68 -13.59
N LYS A 251 14.40 1.71 -12.99
CA LYS A 251 14.05 2.98 -13.65
C LYS A 251 15.16 4.02 -13.60
N GLN A 252 16.27 3.75 -12.91
CA GLN A 252 17.35 4.69 -12.66
C GLN A 252 16.80 6.02 -12.09
N ALA A 253 15.84 5.90 -11.19
CA ALA A 253 15.14 7.01 -10.58
C ALA A 253 15.71 7.27 -9.18
N ARG A 254 15.69 8.52 -8.73
CA ARG A 254 16.38 8.91 -7.52
C ARG A 254 15.59 8.64 -6.25
N PHE A 255 14.38 9.18 -6.14
CA PHE A 255 13.59 9.12 -4.92
C PHE A 255 12.31 8.33 -5.07
N GLY A 256 11.98 7.54 -4.06
CA GLY A 256 10.70 6.86 -3.96
C GLY A 256 10.15 6.88 -2.54
N ILE A 257 8.82 6.91 -2.41
CA ILE A 257 8.13 6.79 -1.14
C ILE A 257 7.29 5.52 -1.13
N ALA A 258 7.50 4.68 -0.11
CA ALA A 258 6.61 3.59 0.27
C ALA A 258 5.78 4.01 1.49
N THR A 259 4.46 3.86 1.41
CA THR A 259 3.55 4.27 2.48
C THR A 259 2.36 3.33 2.63
N LEU A 260 1.84 3.21 3.85
CA LEU A 260 0.70 2.36 4.15
C LEU A 260 -0.10 2.91 5.35
N CYS A 261 -1.39 2.60 5.35
CA CYS A 261 -2.26 2.79 6.49
C CYS A 261 -2.17 1.60 7.46
N ILE A 262 -2.46 1.84 8.74
CA ILE A 262 -2.36 0.83 9.79
C ILE A 262 -3.59 0.98 10.69
N GLY A 263 -4.19 -0.13 11.06
CA GLY A 263 -5.32 -0.18 11.99
C GLY A 263 -5.01 0.53 13.32
N GLY A 264 -6.03 1.06 13.98
CA GLY A 264 -5.87 1.88 15.18
C GLY A 264 -5.56 3.36 14.90
N GLY A 265 -5.71 3.82 13.64
CA GLY A 265 -5.52 5.21 13.26
C GLY A 265 -4.04 5.60 13.10
N GLN A 266 -3.30 4.85 12.30
CA GLN A 266 -1.88 5.12 12.07
C GLN A 266 -1.54 5.10 10.58
N GLY A 267 -0.44 5.76 10.22
CA GLY A 267 0.20 5.67 8.91
C GLY A 267 1.71 5.65 9.01
N GLY A 268 2.34 4.94 8.08
CA GLY A 268 3.79 4.91 7.94
C GLY A 268 4.21 5.36 6.55
N ALA A 269 5.31 6.11 6.46
CA ALA A 269 5.95 6.48 5.20
C ALA A 269 7.46 6.34 5.30
N LEU A 270 8.07 5.78 4.27
CA LEU A 270 9.51 5.56 4.18
C LEU A 270 10.02 6.13 2.85
N LEU A 271 11.07 6.95 2.91
CA LEU A 271 11.75 7.53 1.76
C LEU A 271 12.98 6.69 1.41
N LEU A 272 13.02 6.22 0.18
CA LEU A 272 14.18 5.56 -0.42
C LEU A 272 14.89 6.50 -1.39
N GLU A 273 16.21 6.36 -1.47
CA GLU A 273 17.04 6.95 -2.51
C GLU A 273 17.82 5.86 -3.22
N HIS A 274 17.79 5.87 -4.55
CA HIS A 274 18.63 5.01 -5.38
C HIS A 274 20.11 5.32 -5.16
N VAL A 275 20.92 4.28 -5.10
CA VAL A 275 22.37 4.40 -4.94
C VAL A 275 23.03 3.87 -6.19
N ASP A 276 23.69 4.73 -6.93
CA ASP A 276 24.54 4.33 -8.05
C ASP A 276 25.78 3.59 -7.54
N LYS A 277 26.35 2.69 -8.36
CA LYS A 277 27.57 1.94 -8.01
C LYS A 277 28.75 2.82 -7.58
N ALA A 278 28.74 4.10 -7.93
CA ALA A 278 29.73 5.10 -7.54
C ALA A 278 29.40 5.81 -6.19
N GLY A 279 28.20 5.64 -5.66
CA GLY A 279 27.69 6.39 -4.51
C GLY A 279 27.79 5.68 -3.17
N VAL A 280 28.52 4.57 -3.09
CA VAL A 280 28.96 4.02 -1.80
C VAL A 280 30.25 4.76 -1.42
N VAL A 281 30.06 5.92 -0.81
CA VAL A 281 31.16 6.74 -0.25
C VAL A 281 31.65 6.11 1.05
#